data_f5a1662e497bfbc1e446a5a944565c12
#
_entry.id   f5a1662e497bfbc1e446a5a944565c12
#
_cell.length_a   1.000
_cell.length_b   1.000
_cell.length_c   1.000
_cell.angle_alpha   90.00
_cell.angle_beta   90.00
_cell.angle_gamma   90.00
#
_symmetry.space_group_name_H-M   'P 1'
#
loop_
_entity.id
_entity.type
_entity.pdbx_description
1 polymer ?
#
loop_
_entity_poly.entity_id
_entity_poly.type
_entity_poly.pdbx_seq_one_letter_code
_entity_poly.pdbx_strand_id
1 'polypeptide(L)'
;KRFLLGCCSSNFIYRHFDKCRLLVFPPIKLYHCVKYTDGQTVCYPILPMNREEIYLLLEQEFAFPYTPSQQQAALLLSHFICTDKVRPACILRGYAGTGKTSLVGALVRVMKHMSLPVVLLAPTGRAAKVFTHHADTPAYTIHRTIYRQETFQGEGTHFSLDFNKLRGALFIVDEASMIASGKGMMGDSLFGTGELLDDLISFVYSGFGCRLLMVGDTAQLPPVGETESPALNE
;
A
#
# COMPACT_ATOMS: atom_id res chain seq x y z
N LYS A 1 -26.41 -17.80 20.28
CA LYS A 1 -27.29 -16.68 19.91
C LYS A 1 -26.68 -16.00 18.69
N ARG A 2 -27.30 -16.19 17.53
CA ARG A 2 -26.92 -15.59 16.26
C ARG A 2 -27.23 -14.11 16.31
N PHE A 3 -26.22 -13.25 16.19
CA PHE A 3 -26.42 -11.85 15.86
C PHE A 3 -26.45 -11.72 14.34
N LEU A 4 -27.65 -11.50 13.82
CA LEU A 4 -27.87 -11.01 12.46
C LEU A 4 -27.46 -9.54 12.45
N LEU A 5 -26.33 -9.23 11.83
CA LEU A 5 -25.96 -7.86 11.48
C LEU A 5 -26.84 -7.45 10.29
N GLY A 6 -27.94 -6.80 10.60
CA GLY A 6 -28.79 -6.16 9.60
C GLY A 6 -28.04 -4.98 8.95
N CYS A 7 -28.18 -4.86 7.66
CA CYS A 7 -27.76 -3.71 6.87
C CYS A 7 -28.50 -2.46 7.39
N CYS A 8 -27.83 -1.58 8.12
CA CYS A 8 -28.43 -0.35 8.61
C CYS A 8 -28.18 0.81 7.66
N SER A 9 -29.25 1.37 7.13
CA SER A 9 -29.28 2.70 6.54
C SER A 9 -28.80 3.74 7.57
N SER A 10 -28.03 4.68 7.10
CA SER A 10 -27.18 5.63 7.82
C SER A 10 -27.82 6.55 8.88
N ASN A 11 -29.10 6.37 9.25
CA ASN A 11 -29.78 7.21 10.20
C ASN A 11 -30.13 6.56 11.56
N PHE A 12 -29.83 5.27 11.76
CA PHE A 12 -30.28 4.56 12.96
C PHE A 12 -29.22 4.39 14.05
N ILE A 13 -27.95 4.58 13.75
CA ILE A 13 -26.85 4.32 14.71
C ILE A 13 -26.59 5.49 15.65
N TYR A 14 -26.94 6.71 15.27
CA TYR A 14 -26.63 7.92 16.09
C TYR A 14 -27.54 8.14 17.31
N ARG A 15 -28.66 7.46 17.45
CA ARG A 15 -29.62 7.71 18.55
C ARG A 15 -29.46 6.82 19.79
N HIS A 16 -28.56 5.87 19.82
CA HIS A 16 -28.46 4.91 20.95
C HIS A 16 -27.14 4.97 21.73
N PHE A 17 -26.24 5.90 21.44
CA PHE A 17 -24.93 5.96 22.09
C PHE A 17 -24.81 6.86 23.30
N ASP A 18 -25.86 7.58 23.68
CA ASP A 18 -25.80 8.58 24.79
C ASP A 18 -25.82 7.98 26.21
N LYS A 19 -25.79 6.69 26.40
CA LYS A 19 -25.85 6.08 27.76
C LYS A 19 -24.95 4.87 28.03
N CYS A 20 -23.90 4.62 27.27
CA CYS A 20 -22.95 3.54 27.59
C CYS A 20 -21.66 4.07 28.22
N ARG A 21 -21.50 3.80 29.53
CA ARG A 21 -20.24 3.93 30.26
C ARG A 21 -19.13 3.15 29.55
N LEU A 22 -17.93 3.74 29.50
CA LEU A 22 -16.69 3.12 29.02
C LEU A 22 -16.52 1.70 29.55
N LEU A 23 -16.87 0.73 28.76
CA LEU A 23 -16.33 -0.62 28.82
C LEU A 23 -15.38 -0.73 27.64
N VAL A 24 -14.10 -0.97 27.93
CA VAL A 24 -13.05 -1.21 26.94
C VAL A 24 -13.39 -2.51 26.21
N PHE A 25 -14.11 -2.42 25.10
CA PHE A 25 -14.28 -3.52 24.16
C PHE A 25 -13.22 -3.42 23.07
N PRO A 26 -12.81 -4.56 22.48
CA PRO A 26 -11.90 -4.54 21.33
C PRO A 26 -12.49 -3.67 20.20
N PRO A 27 -11.68 -3.01 19.37
CA PRO A 27 -12.13 -2.01 18.44
C PRO A 27 -13.25 -2.54 17.56
N ILE A 28 -14.41 -1.92 17.62
CA ILE A 28 -15.55 -2.21 16.77
C ILE A 28 -15.12 -1.81 15.36
N LYS A 29 -14.94 -2.81 14.47
CA LYS A 29 -14.66 -2.54 13.05
C LYS A 29 -15.92 -1.94 12.44
N LEU A 30 -15.91 -0.63 12.25
CA LEU A 30 -16.95 0.06 11.48
C LEU A 30 -16.69 -0.17 9.99
N TYR A 31 -17.74 -0.47 9.24
CA TYR A 31 -17.66 -0.68 7.80
C TYR A 31 -18.54 0.35 7.09
N HIS A 32 -17.97 1.01 6.10
CA HIS A 32 -18.72 1.80 5.15
C HIS A 32 -19.21 0.88 4.04
N CYS A 33 -20.52 0.73 3.89
CA CYS A 33 -21.10 -0.13 2.88
C CYS A 33 -21.56 0.70 1.68
N VAL A 34 -20.96 0.46 0.52
CA VAL A 34 -21.35 1.08 -0.74
C VAL A 34 -22.14 0.07 -1.56
N LYS A 35 -23.33 0.47 -1.99
CA LYS A 35 -24.16 -0.34 -2.88
C LYS A 35 -23.92 0.09 -4.31
N TYR A 36 -23.48 -0.85 -5.14
CA TYR A 36 -23.25 -0.63 -6.56
C TYR A 36 -24.53 -0.82 -7.40
N THR A 37 -24.51 -0.29 -8.60
CA THR A 37 -25.62 -0.38 -9.57
C THR A 37 -25.94 -1.80 -10.01
N ASP A 38 -25.00 -2.74 -9.82
CA ASP A 38 -25.17 -4.18 -10.06
C ASP A 38 -25.84 -4.94 -8.90
N GLY A 39 -26.25 -4.21 -7.85
CA GLY A 39 -26.90 -4.76 -6.66
C GLY A 39 -25.93 -5.32 -5.61
N GLN A 40 -24.62 -5.33 -5.86
CA GLN A 40 -23.64 -5.77 -4.88
C GLN A 40 -23.45 -4.69 -3.80
N THR A 41 -23.43 -5.11 -2.54
CA THR A 41 -23.08 -4.27 -1.42
C THR A 41 -21.65 -4.62 -0.97
N VAL A 42 -20.73 -3.69 -1.10
CA VAL A 42 -19.34 -3.86 -0.65
C VAL A 42 -19.12 -3.02 0.60
N CYS A 43 -18.71 -3.70 1.68
CA CYS A 43 -18.44 -3.04 2.96
C CYS A 43 -16.94 -2.82 3.10
N TYR A 44 -16.56 -1.58 3.36
CA TYR A 44 -15.17 -1.16 3.60
C TYR A 44 -14.95 -0.98 5.10
N PRO A 45 -13.81 -1.41 5.64
CA PRO A 45 -13.45 -0.98 6.97
C PRO A 45 -13.33 0.55 6.94
N ILE A 46 -14.17 1.23 7.71
CA ILE A 46 -13.98 2.64 8.00
C ILE A 46 -12.72 2.68 8.85
N LEU A 47 -11.74 3.46 8.44
CA LEU A 47 -10.64 3.82 9.31
C LEU A 47 -11.26 4.63 10.46
N PRO A 48 -11.37 4.08 11.67
CA PRO A 48 -11.99 4.79 12.78
C PRO A 48 -11.12 5.95 13.29
N MET A 49 -10.00 6.17 12.64
CA MET A 49 -8.96 7.10 13.08
C MET A 49 -8.86 8.29 12.11
N ASN A 50 -8.76 9.46 12.71
CA ASN A 50 -8.50 10.68 11.98
C ASN A 50 -6.97 10.82 11.67
N ARG A 51 -6.61 11.83 10.89
CA ARG A 51 -5.21 12.07 10.50
C ARG A 51 -4.28 12.30 11.69
N GLU A 52 -4.78 12.96 12.72
CA GLU A 52 -4.02 13.28 13.93
C GLU A 52 -3.71 12.02 14.74
N GLU A 53 -4.67 11.11 14.85
CA GLU A 53 -4.46 9.82 15.51
C GLU A 53 -3.41 8.96 14.79
N ILE A 54 -3.46 8.89 13.45
CA ILE A 54 -2.44 8.18 12.68
C ILE A 54 -1.08 8.85 12.84
N TYR A 55 -1.01 10.18 12.84
CA TYR A 55 0.24 10.89 13.06
C TYR A 55 0.82 10.58 14.44
N LEU A 56 0.02 10.62 15.50
CA LEU A 56 0.44 10.30 16.85
C LEU A 56 0.93 8.85 16.98
N LEU A 57 0.26 7.91 16.33
CA LEU A 57 0.74 6.52 16.28
C LEU A 57 2.06 6.39 15.53
N LEU A 58 2.24 7.10 14.41
CA LEU A 58 3.50 7.12 13.70
C LEU A 58 4.63 7.67 14.56
N GLU A 59 4.36 8.71 15.35
CA GLU A 59 5.32 9.28 16.29
C GLU A 59 5.68 8.31 17.42
N GLN A 60 4.71 7.59 17.96
CA GLN A 60 4.94 6.55 18.98
C GLN A 60 5.74 5.36 18.45
N GLU A 61 5.48 4.94 17.22
CA GLU A 61 6.15 3.82 16.58
C GLU A 61 7.53 4.17 16.02
N PHE A 62 7.83 5.45 15.87
CA PHE A 62 9.14 5.90 15.39
C PHE A 62 10.10 6.04 16.59
N ALA A 63 11.19 5.28 16.56
CA ALA A 63 12.07 5.09 17.71
C ALA A 63 12.84 6.34 18.18
N PHE A 64 12.84 7.42 17.41
CA PHE A 64 13.62 8.63 17.67
C PHE A 64 12.76 9.89 17.46
N PRO A 65 13.14 11.04 18.06
CA PRO A 65 12.52 12.31 17.74
C PRO A 65 12.63 12.60 16.23
N TYR A 66 11.55 13.08 15.64
CA TYR A 66 11.54 13.45 14.22
C TYR A 66 12.48 14.64 13.94
N THR A 67 13.20 14.57 12.84
CA THR A 67 13.71 15.77 12.19
C THR A 67 12.55 16.54 11.55
N PRO A 68 12.70 17.85 11.23
CA PRO A 68 11.63 18.62 10.59
C PRO A 68 11.12 17.98 9.29
N SER A 69 12.01 17.42 8.47
CA SER A 69 11.62 16.74 7.23
C SER A 69 10.87 15.42 7.47
N GLN A 70 11.27 14.65 8.49
CA GLN A 70 10.56 13.42 8.88
C GLN A 70 9.18 13.72 9.46
N GLN A 71 9.06 14.78 10.25
CA GLN A 71 7.79 15.25 10.77
C GLN A 71 6.83 15.61 9.63
N GLN A 72 7.30 16.37 8.65
CA GLN A 72 6.50 16.71 7.47
C GLN A 72 6.10 15.45 6.68
N ALA A 73 7.02 14.51 6.49
CA ALA A 73 6.72 13.23 5.83
C ALA A 73 5.67 12.42 6.61
N ALA A 74 5.78 12.34 7.94
CA ALA A 74 4.79 11.65 8.78
C ALA A 74 3.39 12.29 8.68
N LEU A 75 3.30 13.63 8.66
CA LEU A 75 2.05 14.35 8.44
C LEU A 75 1.44 14.05 7.06
N LEU A 76 2.27 14.04 6.01
CA LEU A 76 1.81 13.71 4.66
C LEU A 76 1.36 12.24 4.54
N LEU A 77 2.07 11.30 5.17
CA LEU A 77 1.70 9.89 5.21
C LEU A 77 0.39 9.69 5.98
N SER A 78 0.18 10.36 7.10
CA SER A 78 -1.10 10.27 7.83
C SER A 78 -2.28 10.78 6.99
N HIS A 79 -2.07 11.86 6.24
CA HIS A 79 -3.06 12.37 5.28
C HIS A 79 -3.32 11.39 4.14
N PHE A 80 -2.26 10.80 3.58
CA PHE A 80 -2.34 9.82 2.50
C PHE A 80 -3.11 8.56 2.91
N ILE A 81 -2.92 8.07 4.13
CA ILE A 81 -3.66 6.91 4.65
C ILE A 81 -5.15 7.21 4.79
N CYS A 82 -5.52 8.44 5.21
CA CYS A 82 -6.92 8.85 5.40
C CYS A 82 -7.61 9.36 4.13
N THR A 83 -6.94 9.42 2.98
CA THR A 83 -7.54 10.00 1.78
C THR A 83 -8.62 9.11 1.17
N ASP A 84 -9.72 9.72 0.74
CA ASP A 84 -10.81 9.06 0.00
C ASP A 84 -10.64 9.14 -1.52
N LYS A 85 -9.49 9.65 -2.00
CA LYS A 85 -9.22 9.73 -3.44
C LYS A 85 -9.26 8.35 -4.08
N VAL A 86 -9.72 8.31 -5.32
CA VAL A 86 -9.64 7.11 -6.15
C VAL A 86 -8.18 6.90 -6.58
N ARG A 87 -7.66 5.68 -6.42
CA ARG A 87 -6.29 5.28 -6.77
C ARG A 87 -5.22 6.20 -6.15
N PRO A 88 -5.19 6.36 -4.81
CA PRO A 88 -4.24 7.25 -4.17
C PRO A 88 -2.83 6.67 -4.24
N ALA A 89 -1.90 7.46 -4.79
CA ALA A 89 -0.48 7.18 -4.77
C ALA A 89 0.27 8.24 -3.97
N CYS A 90 1.38 7.85 -3.36
CA CYS A 90 2.30 8.74 -2.66
C CYS A 90 3.74 8.34 -2.97
N ILE A 91 4.61 9.32 -3.14
CA ILE A 91 6.04 9.11 -3.35
C ILE A 91 6.79 9.70 -2.17
N LEU A 92 7.57 8.88 -1.47
CA LEU A 92 8.46 9.29 -0.39
C LEU A 92 9.89 9.32 -0.91
N ARG A 93 10.37 10.52 -1.23
CA ARG A 93 11.73 10.76 -1.73
C ARG A 93 12.65 11.23 -0.61
N GLY A 94 13.92 10.85 -0.68
CA GLY A 94 14.96 11.38 0.20
C GLY A 94 16.28 10.66 -0.01
N TYR A 95 17.39 11.29 0.38
CA TYR A 95 18.73 10.72 0.28
C TYR A 95 18.92 9.49 1.17
N ALA A 96 19.95 8.70 0.89
CA ALA A 96 20.36 7.60 1.77
C ALA A 96 20.60 8.12 3.21
N GLY A 97 20.24 7.32 4.20
CA GLY A 97 20.42 7.68 5.62
C GLY A 97 19.42 8.69 6.19
N THR A 98 18.45 9.20 5.43
CA THR A 98 17.44 10.17 5.94
C THR A 98 16.34 9.54 6.79
N GLY A 99 16.36 8.20 6.97
CA GLY A 99 15.38 7.48 7.80
C GLY A 99 14.10 7.09 7.09
N LYS A 100 14.05 7.08 5.75
CA LYS A 100 12.88 6.63 4.97
C LYS A 100 12.41 5.25 5.40
N THR A 101 13.32 4.28 5.43
CA THR A 101 13.01 2.89 5.79
C THR A 101 12.51 2.77 7.23
N SER A 102 13.07 3.56 8.16
CA SER A 102 12.59 3.60 9.56
C SER A 102 11.18 4.17 9.66
N LEU A 103 10.87 5.23 8.91
CA LEU A 103 9.54 5.83 8.87
C LEU A 103 8.52 4.87 8.24
N VAL A 104 8.91 4.17 7.19
CA VAL A 104 8.07 3.13 6.56
C VAL A 104 7.86 1.96 7.51
N GLY A 105 8.88 1.53 8.26
CA GLY A 105 8.75 0.51 9.30
C GLY A 105 7.73 0.90 10.38
N ALA A 106 7.77 2.16 10.84
CA ALA A 106 6.76 2.70 11.76
C ALA A 106 5.35 2.65 11.12
N LEU A 107 5.22 3.08 9.86
CA LEU A 107 3.95 3.02 9.14
C LEU A 107 3.40 1.59 9.03
N VAL A 108 4.26 0.60 8.74
CA VAL A 108 3.86 -0.81 8.69
C VAL A 108 3.32 -1.28 10.04
N ARG A 109 3.96 -0.91 11.15
CA ARG A 109 3.47 -1.25 12.50
C ARG A 109 2.12 -0.60 12.80
N VAL A 110 1.96 0.69 12.47
CA VAL A 110 0.67 1.39 12.59
C VAL A 110 -0.42 0.67 11.79
N MET A 111 -0.15 0.33 10.53
CA MET A 111 -1.13 -0.39 9.70
C MET A 111 -1.50 -1.75 10.29
N LYS A 112 -0.53 -2.48 10.86
CA LYS A 112 -0.78 -3.75 11.58
C LYS A 112 -1.66 -3.54 12.82
N HIS A 113 -1.38 -2.52 13.64
CA HIS A 113 -2.22 -2.16 14.79
C HIS A 113 -3.67 -1.89 14.37
N MET A 114 -3.85 -1.26 13.22
CA MET A 114 -5.17 -0.99 12.64
C MET A 114 -5.80 -2.22 11.96
N SER A 115 -5.11 -3.36 11.93
CA SER A 115 -5.52 -4.57 11.21
C SER A 115 -5.79 -4.33 9.71
N LEU A 116 -5.06 -3.41 9.10
CA LEU A 116 -5.12 -3.12 7.67
C LEU A 116 -4.09 -3.95 6.91
N PRO A 117 -4.45 -4.51 5.76
CA PRO A 117 -3.51 -5.31 4.99
C PRO A 117 -2.39 -4.44 4.40
N VAL A 118 -1.15 -4.91 4.55
CA VAL A 118 0.05 -4.28 3.98
C VAL A 118 0.79 -5.29 3.14
N VAL A 119 1.25 -4.87 1.98
CA VAL A 119 2.07 -5.67 1.06
C VAL A 119 3.37 -4.92 0.82
N LEU A 120 4.49 -5.55 1.19
CA LEU A 120 5.82 -4.97 1.02
C LEU A 120 6.49 -5.54 -0.23
N LEU A 121 6.93 -4.65 -1.10
CA LEU A 121 7.51 -4.99 -2.40
C LEU A 121 8.88 -4.33 -2.57
N ALA A 122 9.73 -4.97 -3.38
CA ALA A 122 10.99 -4.40 -3.81
C ALA A 122 11.33 -4.88 -5.24
N PRO A 123 12.17 -4.14 -5.99
CA PRO A 123 12.54 -4.53 -7.35
C PRO A 123 13.36 -5.82 -7.40
N THR A 124 14.19 -6.07 -6.39
CA THR A 124 15.12 -7.21 -6.35
C THR A 124 14.94 -8.08 -5.11
N GLY A 125 15.35 -9.36 -5.20
CA GLY A 125 15.29 -10.27 -4.06
C GLY A 125 16.17 -9.83 -2.88
N ARG A 126 17.32 -9.17 -3.16
CA ARG A 126 18.20 -8.61 -2.13
C ARG A 126 17.49 -7.45 -1.39
N ALA A 127 16.92 -6.52 -2.13
CA ALA A 127 16.17 -5.41 -1.54
C ALA A 127 14.97 -5.91 -0.72
N ALA A 128 14.23 -6.90 -1.21
CA ALA A 128 13.13 -7.50 -0.47
C ALA A 128 13.58 -8.13 0.87
N LYS A 129 14.72 -8.82 0.91
CA LYS A 129 15.28 -9.36 2.16
C LYS A 129 15.64 -8.27 3.15
N VAL A 130 16.29 -7.20 2.70
CA VAL A 130 16.66 -6.04 3.52
C VAL A 130 15.40 -5.37 4.07
N PHE A 131 14.41 -5.17 3.20
CA PHE A 131 13.14 -4.56 3.59
C PHE A 131 12.38 -5.41 4.62
N THR A 132 12.35 -6.74 4.44
CA THR A 132 11.79 -7.68 5.44
C THR A 132 12.40 -7.47 6.81
N HIS A 133 13.73 -7.36 6.88
CA HIS A 133 14.43 -7.18 8.13
C HIS A 133 14.08 -5.86 8.82
N HIS A 134 14.01 -4.76 8.06
CA HIS A 134 13.72 -3.43 8.62
C HIS A 134 12.26 -3.24 9.03
N ALA A 135 11.33 -3.85 8.30
CA ALA A 135 9.90 -3.70 8.56
C ALA A 135 9.32 -4.79 9.48
N ASP A 136 10.11 -5.79 9.85
CA ASP A 136 9.66 -6.99 10.58
C ASP A 136 8.39 -7.59 9.97
N THR A 137 8.39 -7.64 8.63
CA THR A 137 7.24 -8.08 7.83
C THR A 137 7.76 -8.63 6.51
N PRO A 138 7.29 -9.79 6.05
CA PRO A 138 7.74 -10.37 4.78
C PRO A 138 7.54 -9.41 3.62
N ALA A 139 8.61 -9.15 2.87
CA ALA A 139 8.59 -8.42 1.61
C ALA A 139 8.93 -9.35 0.46
N TYR A 140 8.36 -9.08 -0.70
CA TYR A 140 8.51 -9.90 -1.90
C TYR A 140 9.02 -9.05 -3.07
N THR A 141 9.51 -9.70 -4.11
CA THR A 141 9.81 -8.96 -5.34
C THR A 141 8.51 -8.58 -6.05
N ILE A 142 8.53 -7.43 -6.76
CA ILE A 142 7.40 -6.97 -7.56
C ILE A 142 6.96 -8.09 -8.50
N HIS A 143 7.90 -8.63 -9.31
CA HIS A 143 7.61 -9.70 -10.27
C HIS A 143 6.91 -10.91 -9.66
N ARG A 144 7.39 -11.39 -8.52
CA ARG A 144 6.76 -12.54 -7.83
C ARG A 144 5.34 -12.28 -7.40
N THR A 145 5.01 -11.01 -7.12
CA THR A 145 3.72 -10.64 -6.55
C THR A 145 2.68 -10.35 -7.62
N ILE A 146 3.09 -9.72 -8.72
CA ILE A 146 2.14 -9.22 -9.71
C ILE A 146 1.95 -10.16 -10.92
N TYR A 147 2.92 -11.07 -11.15
CA TYR A 147 2.83 -12.00 -12.29
C TYR A 147 2.55 -13.43 -11.83
N ARG A 148 1.79 -14.14 -12.64
CA ARG A 148 1.55 -15.57 -12.53
C ARG A 148 2.12 -16.29 -13.77
N GLN A 149 2.65 -17.47 -13.55
CA GLN A 149 3.13 -18.32 -14.62
C GLN A 149 1.93 -18.96 -15.35
N GLU A 150 1.90 -18.84 -16.67
CA GLU A 150 0.97 -19.56 -17.53
C GLU A 150 1.77 -20.51 -18.42
N THR A 151 1.39 -21.77 -18.42
CA THR A 151 2.02 -22.80 -19.24
C THR A 151 1.03 -23.20 -20.33
N PHE A 152 1.33 -22.88 -21.58
CA PHE A 152 0.55 -23.37 -22.72
C PHE A 152 1.21 -24.64 -23.27
N GLN A 153 0.40 -25.62 -23.68
CA GLN A 153 0.91 -26.83 -24.29
C GLN A 153 1.57 -26.49 -25.63
N GLY A 154 2.91 -26.60 -25.68
CA GLY A 154 3.70 -26.43 -26.90
C GLY A 154 4.37 -25.10 -27.11
N GLU A 155 4.10 -24.09 -26.31
CA GLU A 155 4.77 -22.80 -26.30
C GLU A 155 5.48 -22.58 -24.94
N GLY A 156 6.56 -21.80 -24.95
CA GLY A 156 7.37 -21.57 -23.74
C GLY A 156 6.60 -20.99 -22.56
N THR A 157 7.23 -20.93 -21.41
CA THR A 157 6.66 -20.32 -20.20
C THR A 157 6.43 -18.83 -20.41
N HIS A 158 5.20 -18.38 -20.26
CA HIS A 158 4.84 -16.96 -20.29
C HIS A 158 4.34 -16.53 -18.91
N PHE A 159 4.58 -15.26 -18.54
CA PHE A 159 4.12 -14.69 -17.28
C PHE A 159 3.08 -13.60 -17.56
N SER A 160 1.84 -13.83 -17.17
CA SER A 160 0.76 -12.86 -17.30
C SER A 160 0.56 -12.07 -16.01
N LEU A 161 0.01 -10.86 -16.13
CA LEU A 161 -0.36 -10.04 -14.99
C LEU A 161 -1.50 -10.73 -14.22
N ASP A 162 -1.31 -10.90 -12.90
CA ASP A 162 -2.35 -11.46 -12.03
C ASP A 162 -3.32 -10.35 -11.58
N PHE A 163 -4.39 -10.75 -10.94
CA PHE A 163 -5.41 -9.85 -10.41
C PHE A 163 -5.27 -9.69 -8.89
N ASN A 164 -5.27 -8.45 -8.41
CA ASN A 164 -5.20 -8.15 -6.98
C ASN A 164 -6.54 -8.42 -6.28
N LYS A 165 -6.57 -9.44 -5.43
CA LYS A 165 -7.76 -9.85 -4.65
C LYS A 165 -7.88 -9.12 -3.30
N LEU A 166 -6.88 -8.29 -2.94
CA LEU A 166 -6.89 -7.56 -1.68
C LEU A 166 -7.82 -6.35 -1.75
N ARG A 167 -8.32 -5.97 -0.58
CA ARG A 167 -9.19 -4.80 -0.41
C ARG A 167 -8.63 -3.89 0.66
N GLY A 168 -8.57 -2.58 0.37
CA GLY A 168 -8.06 -1.58 1.30
C GLY A 168 -6.58 -1.75 1.66
N ALA A 169 -5.82 -2.50 0.86
CA ALA A 169 -4.43 -2.79 1.14
C ALA A 169 -3.52 -1.59 0.82
N LEU A 170 -2.51 -1.40 1.65
CA LEU A 170 -1.39 -0.52 1.38
C LEU A 170 -0.25 -1.31 0.76
N PHE A 171 0.06 -1.02 -0.50
CA PHE A 171 1.25 -1.52 -1.17
C PHE A 171 2.39 -0.53 -0.96
N ILE A 172 3.52 -1.01 -0.47
CA ILE A 172 4.72 -0.21 -0.24
C ILE A 172 5.84 -0.81 -1.08
N VAL A 173 6.41 0.00 -1.94
CA VAL A 173 7.54 -0.38 -2.81
C VAL A 173 8.77 0.36 -2.34
N ASP A 174 9.74 -0.35 -1.78
CA ASP A 174 11.05 0.22 -1.44
C ASP A 174 12.01 0.10 -2.62
N GLU A 175 13.05 0.95 -2.66
CA GLU A 175 14.02 1.07 -3.76
C GLU A 175 13.34 1.30 -5.13
N ALA A 176 12.26 2.10 -5.14
CA ALA A 176 11.50 2.37 -6.35
C ALA A 176 12.31 3.07 -7.46
N SER A 177 13.44 3.70 -7.11
CA SER A 177 14.40 4.27 -8.08
C SER A 177 14.92 3.28 -9.11
N MET A 178 14.90 1.98 -8.80
CA MET A 178 15.37 0.92 -9.68
C MET A 178 14.31 0.39 -10.66
N ILE A 179 13.06 0.88 -10.61
CA ILE A 179 11.99 0.43 -11.49
C ILE A 179 12.09 1.15 -12.83
N ALA A 180 12.31 0.38 -13.90
CA ALA A 180 12.36 0.90 -15.27
C ALA A 180 10.96 1.08 -15.88
N SER A 181 10.83 2.03 -16.81
CA SER A 181 9.59 2.23 -17.60
C SER A 181 9.47 1.28 -18.80
N GLY A 182 10.48 0.46 -19.07
CA GLY A 182 10.42 -0.56 -20.13
C GLY A 182 10.50 -0.03 -21.58
N LYS A 183 10.57 1.26 -21.82
CA LYS A 183 10.53 1.88 -23.15
C LYS A 183 11.69 1.56 -24.09
N GLY A 184 12.59 0.64 -23.72
CA GLY A 184 13.82 0.37 -24.48
C GLY A 184 13.99 -1.05 -25.02
N MET A 185 13.15 -2.01 -24.67
CA MET A 185 13.30 -3.38 -25.12
C MET A 185 12.13 -3.81 -26.02
N MET A 186 12.26 -3.55 -27.30
CA MET A 186 11.51 -4.24 -28.35
C MET A 186 12.00 -5.69 -28.44
N GLY A 187 11.50 -6.55 -27.60
CA GLY A 187 11.72 -7.99 -27.62
C GLY A 187 10.59 -8.65 -26.85
N ASP A 188 10.23 -9.89 -27.21
CA ASP A 188 9.19 -10.67 -26.53
C ASP A 188 9.37 -10.58 -25.02
N SER A 189 8.54 -9.77 -24.38
CA SER A 189 8.56 -9.61 -22.94
C SER A 189 8.06 -10.91 -22.32
N LEU A 190 8.93 -11.60 -21.59
CA LEU A 190 8.55 -12.78 -20.81
C LEU A 190 7.54 -12.46 -19.72
N PHE A 191 7.41 -11.19 -19.34
CA PHE A 191 6.59 -10.75 -18.24
C PHE A 191 5.62 -9.65 -18.68
N GLY A 192 4.32 -9.89 -18.54
CA GLY A 192 3.24 -8.92 -18.71
C GLY A 192 3.35 -8.08 -19.99
N THR A 193 3.21 -6.77 -19.85
CA THR A 193 3.36 -5.81 -20.96
C THR A 193 4.83 -5.47 -21.29
N GLY A 194 5.77 -5.85 -20.42
CA GLY A 194 7.17 -5.41 -20.47
C GLY A 194 7.42 -4.07 -19.77
N GLU A 195 6.39 -3.39 -19.30
CA GLU A 195 6.45 -2.12 -18.55
C GLU A 195 6.12 -2.36 -17.07
N LEU A 196 7.16 -2.68 -16.27
CA LEU A 196 6.99 -3.12 -14.90
C LEU A 196 6.23 -2.11 -14.01
N LEU A 197 6.45 -0.81 -14.23
CA LEU A 197 5.77 0.23 -13.47
C LEU A 197 4.26 0.27 -13.77
N ASP A 198 3.89 0.19 -15.05
CA ASP A 198 2.49 0.22 -15.47
C ASP A 198 1.76 -1.06 -15.05
N ASP A 199 2.42 -2.21 -15.15
CA ASP A 199 1.90 -3.48 -14.66
C ASP A 199 1.68 -3.45 -13.13
N LEU A 200 2.63 -2.89 -12.39
CA LEU A 200 2.50 -2.70 -10.93
C LEU A 200 1.29 -1.81 -10.59
N ILE A 201 1.17 -0.65 -11.24
CA ILE A 201 0.06 0.29 -11.05
C ILE A 201 -1.28 -0.40 -11.39
N SER A 202 -1.33 -1.10 -12.52
CA SER A 202 -2.51 -1.84 -12.97
C SER A 202 -2.89 -2.93 -11.99
N PHE A 203 -1.93 -3.71 -11.50
CA PHE A 203 -2.15 -4.73 -10.48
C PHE A 203 -2.69 -4.14 -9.17
N VAL A 204 -2.02 -3.13 -8.61
CA VAL A 204 -2.43 -2.53 -7.33
C VAL A 204 -3.88 -2.05 -7.39
N TYR A 205 -4.23 -1.33 -8.46
CA TYR A 205 -5.55 -0.72 -8.59
C TYR A 205 -6.60 -1.61 -9.26
N SER A 206 -6.27 -2.84 -9.63
CA SER A 206 -7.28 -3.87 -9.88
C SER A 206 -7.94 -4.34 -8.59
N GLY A 207 -7.25 -4.18 -7.44
CA GLY A 207 -7.83 -4.37 -6.12
C GLY A 207 -8.61 -3.15 -5.64
N PHE A 208 -9.65 -3.40 -4.86
CA PHE A 208 -10.54 -2.33 -4.44
C PHE A 208 -9.99 -1.53 -3.25
N GLY A 209 -10.01 -0.18 -3.36
CA GLY A 209 -9.59 0.73 -2.28
C GLY A 209 -8.11 0.62 -1.88
N CYS A 210 -7.27 0.03 -2.74
CA CYS A 210 -5.85 -0.13 -2.50
C CYS A 210 -5.10 1.20 -2.69
N ARG A 211 -3.99 1.34 -1.99
CA ARG A 211 -3.09 2.50 -1.99
C ARG A 211 -1.69 2.08 -2.39
N LEU A 212 -0.95 2.95 -3.05
CA LEU A 212 0.43 2.71 -3.46
C LEU A 212 1.36 3.77 -2.85
N LEU A 213 2.34 3.34 -2.06
CA LEU A 213 3.44 4.15 -1.58
C LEU A 213 4.72 3.70 -2.24
N MET A 214 5.36 4.57 -2.99
CA MET A 214 6.69 4.36 -3.56
C MET A 214 7.74 5.09 -2.74
N VAL A 215 8.83 4.39 -2.41
CA VAL A 215 9.91 4.91 -1.56
C VAL A 215 11.21 4.78 -2.34
N GLY A 216 11.98 5.85 -2.43
CA GLY A 216 13.22 5.82 -3.17
C GLY A 216 14.12 7.02 -2.94
N ASP A 217 15.26 6.97 -3.58
CA ASP A 217 16.29 8.00 -3.54
C ASP A 217 16.58 8.47 -4.97
N THR A 218 16.29 9.74 -5.24
CA THR A 218 16.54 10.34 -6.58
C THR A 218 18.01 10.58 -6.88
N ALA A 219 18.90 10.47 -5.87
CA ALA A 219 20.33 10.54 -6.06
C ALA A 219 20.99 9.19 -6.35
N GLN A 220 20.23 8.08 -6.24
CA GLN A 220 20.68 6.78 -6.73
C GLN A 220 20.64 6.71 -8.26
N LEU A 221 21.43 5.79 -8.80
CA LEU A 221 21.46 5.58 -10.25
C LEU A 221 20.07 5.16 -10.76
N PRO A 222 19.59 5.82 -11.81
CA PRO A 222 18.35 5.40 -12.47
C PRO A 222 18.49 4.03 -13.09
N PRO A 223 17.39 3.42 -13.54
CA PRO A 223 17.44 2.16 -14.27
C PRO A 223 18.32 2.24 -15.53
N VAL A 224 18.85 1.10 -15.95
CA VAL A 224 19.73 1.03 -17.12
C VAL A 224 18.99 1.54 -18.36
N GLY A 225 19.58 2.55 -19.01
CA GLY A 225 19.01 3.17 -20.22
C GLY A 225 18.09 4.36 -19.97
N GLU A 226 17.88 4.75 -18.71
CA GLU A 226 17.07 5.92 -18.34
C GLU A 226 17.94 7.00 -17.67
N THR A 227 17.58 8.25 -17.88
CA THR A 227 18.28 9.41 -17.28
C THR A 227 17.73 9.77 -15.90
N GLU A 228 16.48 9.39 -15.62
CA GLU A 228 15.77 9.62 -14.36
C GLU A 228 14.94 8.40 -14.00
N SER A 229 14.58 8.29 -12.72
CA SER A 229 13.70 7.20 -12.26
C SER A 229 12.24 7.50 -12.58
N PRO A 230 11.57 6.75 -13.47
CA PRO A 230 10.17 7.00 -13.82
C PRO A 230 9.22 6.80 -12.65
N ALA A 231 9.54 5.89 -11.73
CA ALA A 231 8.72 5.59 -10.55
C ALA A 231 8.75 6.70 -9.49
N LEU A 232 9.73 7.62 -9.56
CA LEU A 232 9.90 8.72 -8.61
C LEU A 232 9.56 10.09 -9.22
N ASN A 233 9.12 10.15 -10.47
CA ASN A 233 8.64 11.36 -11.11
C ASN A 233 7.15 11.58 -10.83
N GLU A 234 6.73 12.87 -10.80
CA GLU A 234 5.33 13.26 -10.55
C GLU A 234 4.48 13.16 -11.81
#